data_8d22326340d278ca913b10c6f87a8c44
#
_entry.id   8d22326340d278ca913b10c6f87a8c44
#
_cell.length_a   1.000
_cell.length_b   1.000
_cell.length_c   1.000
_cell.angle_alpha   90.00
_cell.angle_beta   90.00
_cell.angle_gamma   90.00
#
_symmetry.space_group_name_H-M   'P 1'
#
loop_
_entity.id
_entity.type
_entity.pdbx_description
1 polymer ?
#
loop_
_entity_poly.entity_id
_entity_poly.type
_entity_poly.pdbx_seq_one_letter_code
_entity_poly.pdbx_strand_id
1 'polypeptide(L)'
;VSYSSSPAATLTDDGSASTTASLPATAFRQVEYAGVLSGAANPEGGRAFVEWMLTAAVQTSIPENMYMYPVNPEATLSPEMQAFGALSETPITVDPAQITANREAWLTTWSEAVGQ
;
A
#
# COMPACT_ATOMS: atom_id res chain seq x y z
N VAL A 1 13.19 -5.86 -2.78
CA VAL A 1 11.84 -5.42 -3.16
C VAL A 1 11.14 -4.94 -1.90
N SER A 2 10.55 -3.76 -1.93
CA SER A 2 9.84 -3.16 -0.80
C SER A 2 8.77 -2.18 -1.31
N TYR A 3 8.06 -1.54 -0.39
CA TYR A 3 7.02 -0.56 -0.71
C TYR A 3 7.63 0.82 -0.99
N SER A 4 6.94 1.62 -1.80
CA SER A 4 7.36 3.00 -2.10
C SER A 4 7.26 3.94 -0.88
N SER A 5 6.57 3.54 0.17
CA SER A 5 6.53 4.22 1.47
C SER A 5 7.74 3.90 2.37
N SER A 6 8.49 2.82 2.10
CA SER A 6 9.61 2.39 2.96
C SER A 6 10.66 3.47 3.23
N PRO A 7 11.00 4.37 2.30
CA PRO A 7 11.95 5.45 2.59
C PRO A 7 11.53 6.37 3.74
N ALA A 8 10.23 6.52 4.00
CA ALA A 8 9.74 7.29 5.15
C ALA A 8 10.01 6.63 6.52
N ALA A 9 10.31 5.32 6.52
CA ALA A 9 10.61 4.55 7.73
C ALA A 9 12.10 4.20 7.90
N THR A 10 12.95 4.60 6.96
CA THR A 10 14.40 4.30 6.96
C THR A 10 15.24 5.56 7.03
N LEU A 11 14.96 6.40 8.03
CA LEU A 11 15.60 7.70 8.19
C LEU A 11 17.02 7.56 8.78
N THR A 12 17.83 8.58 8.55
CA THR A 12 19.07 8.82 9.29
C THR A 12 18.76 9.15 10.75
N ASP A 13 19.76 9.01 11.64
CA ASP A 13 19.57 9.24 13.09
C ASP A 13 19.05 10.65 13.42
N ASP A 14 19.38 11.63 12.60
CA ASP A 14 18.91 13.01 12.72
C ASP A 14 17.58 13.29 11.99
N GLY A 15 17.02 12.29 11.30
CA GLY A 15 15.78 12.39 10.53
C GLY A 15 15.86 13.26 9.27
N SER A 16 17.04 13.78 8.91
CA SER A 16 17.20 14.75 7.82
C SER A 16 17.15 14.12 6.41
N ALA A 17 17.39 12.81 6.32
CA ALA A 17 17.41 12.08 5.07
C ALA A 17 16.89 10.66 5.24
N SER A 18 16.55 9.99 4.14
CA SER A 18 16.31 8.55 4.13
C SER A 18 17.55 7.80 3.65
N THR A 19 17.83 6.67 4.28
CA THR A 19 18.92 5.76 3.88
C THR A 19 18.54 4.89 2.67
N THR A 20 17.28 4.92 2.26
CA THR A 20 16.76 4.20 1.08
C THR A 20 16.01 5.13 0.15
N ALA A 21 15.78 4.68 -1.07
CA ALA A 21 14.96 5.39 -2.05
C ALA A 21 14.07 4.42 -2.82
N SER A 22 12.89 4.88 -3.21
CA SER A 22 12.03 4.16 -4.15
C SER A 22 12.35 4.54 -5.59
N LEU A 23 12.04 3.63 -6.51
CA LEU A 23 12.14 3.83 -7.96
C LEU A 23 10.71 3.87 -8.53
N PRO A 24 10.02 5.02 -8.57
CA PRO A 24 8.60 5.10 -8.93
C PRO A 24 8.27 4.49 -10.31
N ALA A 25 9.21 4.55 -11.25
CA ALA A 25 9.05 3.96 -12.59
C ALA A 25 8.95 2.43 -12.58
N THR A 26 9.35 1.77 -11.50
CA THR A 26 9.26 0.31 -11.32
C THR A 26 8.13 -0.11 -10.39
N ALA A 27 7.35 0.84 -9.90
CA ALA A 27 6.30 0.58 -8.94
C ALA A 27 5.08 -0.09 -9.59
N PHE A 28 4.62 -1.16 -8.97
CA PHE A 28 3.32 -1.78 -9.26
C PHE A 28 2.32 -1.31 -8.20
N ARG A 29 1.16 -0.81 -8.62
CA ARG A 29 0.15 -0.33 -7.67
C ARG A 29 -0.65 -1.49 -7.09
N GLN A 30 -0.56 -1.65 -5.77
CA GLN A 30 -1.46 -2.48 -4.99
C GLN A 30 -2.55 -1.61 -4.38
N VAL A 31 -3.80 -2.06 -4.43
CA VAL A 31 -4.95 -1.44 -3.76
C VAL A 31 -5.54 -2.47 -2.83
N GLU A 32 -5.73 -2.10 -1.56
CA GLU A 32 -6.37 -2.95 -0.58
C GLU A 32 -7.85 -2.59 -0.43
N TYR A 33 -8.67 -3.60 -0.27
CA TYR A 33 -10.12 -3.48 -0.19
C TYR A 33 -10.64 -4.12 1.08
N ALA A 34 -11.67 -3.50 1.65
CA ALA A 34 -12.48 -4.08 2.71
C ALA A 34 -13.94 -4.14 2.28
N GLY A 35 -14.65 -5.16 2.69
CA GLY A 35 -16.05 -5.33 2.33
C GLY A 35 -16.81 -6.21 3.33
N VAL A 36 -18.11 -6.12 3.29
CA VAL A 36 -19.00 -6.95 4.10
C VAL A 36 -19.29 -8.24 3.34
N LEU A 37 -19.03 -9.38 3.97
CA LEU A 37 -19.29 -10.68 3.35
C LEU A 37 -20.80 -10.93 3.19
N SER A 38 -21.15 -11.60 2.11
CA SER A 38 -22.50 -12.15 1.94
C SER A 38 -22.81 -13.12 3.07
N GLY A 39 -23.97 -12.97 3.71
CA GLY A 39 -24.34 -13.80 4.85
C GLY A 39 -23.70 -13.40 6.19
N ALA A 40 -23.05 -12.24 6.29
CA ALA A 40 -22.57 -11.73 7.57
C ALA A 40 -23.70 -11.65 8.61
N ALA A 41 -23.42 -12.05 9.85
CA ALA A 41 -24.42 -12.03 10.92
C ALA A 41 -24.88 -10.61 11.29
N ASN A 42 -24.02 -9.59 11.08
CA ASN A 42 -24.33 -8.19 11.28
C ASN A 42 -23.83 -7.35 10.08
N PRO A 43 -24.53 -7.35 8.95
CA PRO A 43 -24.10 -6.63 7.75
C PRO A 43 -24.12 -5.10 7.93
N GLU A 44 -24.99 -4.57 8.76
CA GLU A 44 -25.05 -3.12 9.04
C GLU A 44 -23.87 -2.66 9.89
N GLY A 45 -23.52 -3.41 10.92
CA GLY A 45 -22.32 -3.16 11.69
C GLY A 45 -21.05 -3.27 10.83
N GLY A 46 -21.01 -4.23 9.91
CA GLY A 46 -19.94 -4.36 8.94
C GLY A 46 -19.80 -3.13 8.03
N ARG A 47 -20.91 -2.61 7.52
CA ARG A 47 -20.92 -1.38 6.71
C ARG A 47 -20.46 -0.17 7.53
N ALA A 48 -21.00 0.00 8.72
CA ALA A 48 -20.58 1.09 9.60
C ALA A 48 -19.08 1.04 9.93
N PHE A 49 -18.52 -0.16 10.09
CA PHE A 49 -17.06 -0.33 10.28
C PHE A 49 -16.26 0.08 9.04
N VAL A 50 -16.68 -0.33 7.84
CA VAL A 50 -16.02 0.09 6.59
C VAL A 50 -16.11 1.61 6.42
N GLU A 51 -17.26 2.22 6.68
CA GLU A 51 -17.44 3.68 6.65
C GLU A 51 -16.52 4.38 7.66
N TRP A 52 -16.42 3.85 8.87
CA TRP A 52 -15.49 4.37 9.90
C TRP A 52 -14.03 4.29 9.43
N MET A 53 -13.61 3.19 8.81
CA MET A 53 -12.26 3.04 8.26
C MET A 53 -11.94 4.08 7.18
N LEU A 54 -12.94 4.59 6.47
CA LEU A 54 -12.77 5.60 5.42
C LEU A 54 -12.78 7.04 5.95
N THR A 55 -13.03 7.27 7.25
CA THR A 55 -12.97 8.61 7.83
C THR A 55 -11.56 9.19 7.77
N ALA A 56 -11.44 10.53 7.66
CA ALA A 56 -10.15 11.21 7.63
C ALA A 56 -9.28 10.87 8.86
N ALA A 57 -9.88 10.74 10.04
CA ALA A 57 -9.15 10.41 11.27
C ALA A 57 -8.48 9.03 11.20
N VAL A 58 -9.19 7.99 10.75
CA VAL A 58 -8.63 6.65 10.59
C VAL A 58 -7.61 6.64 9.44
N GLN A 59 -7.95 7.24 8.32
CA GLN A 59 -7.08 7.27 7.14
C GLN A 59 -5.76 8.02 7.41
N THR A 60 -5.76 9.03 8.26
CA THR A 60 -4.53 9.72 8.71
C THR A 60 -3.62 8.80 9.53
N SER A 61 -4.17 7.83 10.27
CA SER A 61 -3.36 6.90 11.06
C SER A 61 -2.77 5.72 10.24
N ILE A 62 -3.29 5.44 9.05
CA ILE A 62 -2.87 4.31 8.22
C ILE A 62 -1.39 4.38 7.81
N PRO A 63 -0.86 5.51 7.31
CA PRO A 63 0.54 5.59 6.89
C PRO A 63 1.55 5.19 7.98
N GLU A 64 1.33 5.60 9.20
CA GLU A 64 2.24 5.35 10.33
C GLU A 64 2.13 3.92 10.89
N ASN A 65 0.96 3.29 10.77
CA ASN A 65 0.72 1.97 11.34
C ASN A 65 0.82 0.84 10.31
N MET A 66 0.55 1.12 9.04
CA MET A 66 0.44 0.12 7.99
C MET A 66 1.35 0.42 6.78
N TYR A 67 2.04 1.56 6.78
CA TYR A 67 2.93 1.99 5.69
C TYR A 67 2.22 2.10 4.33
N MET A 68 0.92 2.34 4.33
CA MET A 68 0.09 2.50 3.14
C MET A 68 -0.36 3.94 2.97
N TYR A 69 -0.65 4.33 1.73
CA TYR A 69 -1.22 5.64 1.44
C TYR A 69 -2.73 5.64 1.70
N PRO A 70 -3.28 6.70 2.32
CA PRO A 70 -4.70 6.83 2.53
C PRO A 70 -5.45 7.03 1.21
N VAL A 71 -6.71 6.59 1.16
CA VAL A 71 -7.61 6.85 0.03
C VAL A 71 -8.52 8.06 0.26
N ASN A 72 -8.66 8.50 1.50
CA ASN A 72 -9.42 9.71 1.82
C ASN A 72 -8.56 10.95 1.55
N PRO A 73 -8.97 11.89 0.66
CA PRO A 73 -8.18 13.06 0.32
C PRO A 73 -8.03 14.08 1.46
N GLU A 74 -8.85 13.99 2.51
CA GLU A 74 -8.75 14.83 3.70
C GLU A 74 -7.74 14.28 4.73
N ALA A 75 -7.20 13.07 4.51
CA ALA A 75 -6.20 12.50 5.39
C ALA A 75 -4.87 13.24 5.26
N THR A 76 -4.20 13.45 6.37
CA THR A 76 -2.89 14.12 6.43
C THR A 76 -1.78 13.07 6.49
N LEU A 77 -0.77 13.21 5.64
CA LEU A 77 0.45 12.41 5.72
C LEU A 77 1.41 13.02 6.77
N SER A 78 2.19 12.18 7.45
CA SER A 78 3.28 12.64 8.29
C SER A 78 4.35 13.38 7.47
N PRO A 79 5.16 14.25 8.11
CA PRO A 79 6.25 14.94 7.41
C PRO A 79 7.21 13.99 6.69
N GLU A 80 7.50 12.84 7.28
CA GLU A 80 8.38 11.81 6.74
C GLU A 80 7.77 11.17 5.47
N MET A 81 6.48 10.85 5.52
CA MET A 81 5.76 10.34 4.36
C MET A 81 5.66 11.37 3.23
N GLN A 82 5.52 12.66 3.57
CA GLN A 82 5.51 13.73 2.58
C GLN A 82 6.89 13.95 1.94
N ALA A 83 7.96 13.87 2.75
CA ALA A 83 9.32 14.14 2.30
C ALA A 83 9.95 12.96 1.54
N PHE A 84 9.73 11.75 1.98
CA PHE A 84 10.47 10.56 1.53
C PHE A 84 9.58 9.46 0.94
N GLY A 85 8.28 9.44 1.23
CA GLY A 85 7.34 8.54 0.58
C GLY A 85 7.09 8.99 -0.87
N ALA A 86 6.91 8.02 -1.77
CA ALA A 86 6.63 8.32 -3.17
C ALA A 86 5.50 7.45 -3.70
N LEU A 87 4.41 8.06 -4.13
CA LEU A 87 3.35 7.37 -4.85
C LEU A 87 3.57 7.58 -6.36
N SER A 88 3.78 6.48 -7.09
CA SER A 88 3.96 6.56 -8.54
C SER A 88 2.72 7.12 -9.22
N GLU A 89 2.88 8.14 -10.05
CA GLU A 89 1.81 8.69 -10.89
C GLU A 89 1.50 7.78 -12.08
N THR A 90 2.50 7.01 -12.53
CA THR A 90 2.41 6.09 -13.67
C THR A 90 2.83 4.69 -13.26
N PRO A 91 2.10 4.02 -12.35
CA PRO A 91 2.46 2.69 -11.89
C PRO A 91 2.32 1.67 -13.02
N ILE A 92 3.12 0.60 -12.94
CA ILE A 92 2.94 -0.57 -13.79
C ILE A 92 1.57 -1.19 -13.49
N THR A 93 0.83 -1.48 -14.53
CA THR A 93 -0.47 -2.16 -14.43
C THR A 93 -0.45 -3.44 -15.25
N VAL A 94 -1.10 -4.48 -14.74
CA VAL A 94 -1.29 -5.75 -15.45
C VAL A 94 -2.77 -6.12 -15.37
N ASP A 95 -3.33 -6.62 -16.47
CA ASP A 95 -4.69 -7.09 -16.48
C ASP A 95 -4.89 -8.20 -15.43
N PRO A 96 -5.88 -8.09 -14.53
CA PRO A 96 -6.18 -9.12 -13.54
C PRO A 96 -6.38 -10.52 -14.10
N ALA A 97 -6.93 -10.65 -15.32
CA ALA A 97 -7.06 -11.94 -15.98
C ALA A 97 -5.69 -12.56 -16.32
N GLN A 98 -4.73 -11.75 -16.73
CA GLN A 98 -3.35 -12.20 -16.95
C GLN A 98 -2.67 -12.61 -15.65
N ILE A 99 -2.89 -11.86 -14.56
CA ILE A 99 -2.38 -12.24 -13.24
C ILE A 99 -2.93 -13.60 -12.84
N THR A 100 -4.23 -13.79 -12.95
CA THR A 100 -4.87 -15.08 -12.61
C THR A 100 -4.33 -16.23 -13.43
N ALA A 101 -4.16 -16.04 -14.73
CA ALA A 101 -3.71 -17.08 -15.65
C ALA A 101 -2.22 -17.45 -15.45
N ASN A 102 -1.38 -16.53 -15.04
CA ASN A 102 0.08 -16.72 -15.03
C ASN A 102 0.69 -16.76 -13.62
N ARG A 103 -0.10 -16.54 -12.57
CA ARG A 103 0.39 -16.37 -11.20
C ARG A 103 1.33 -17.48 -10.77
N GLU A 104 0.96 -18.72 -10.98
CA GLU A 104 1.78 -19.89 -10.55
C GLU A 104 3.13 -19.94 -11.30
N ALA A 105 3.10 -19.72 -12.63
CA ALA A 105 4.31 -19.69 -13.44
C ALA A 105 5.24 -18.54 -13.04
N TRP A 106 4.66 -17.35 -12.76
CA TRP A 106 5.43 -16.20 -12.31
C TRP A 106 6.04 -16.40 -10.93
N LEU A 107 5.31 -17.03 -10.00
CA LEU A 107 5.84 -17.36 -8.68
C LEU A 107 7.02 -18.36 -8.79
N THR A 108 6.91 -19.36 -9.66
CA THR A 108 8.01 -20.30 -9.93
C THR A 108 9.22 -19.56 -10.48
N THR A 109 9.06 -18.78 -11.54
CA THR A 109 10.15 -17.99 -12.14
C THR A 109 10.79 -17.04 -11.14
N TRP A 110 9.97 -16.37 -10.31
CA TRP A 110 10.47 -15.48 -9.27
C TRP A 110 11.28 -16.23 -8.21
N SER A 111 10.79 -17.38 -7.75
CA SER A 111 11.50 -18.22 -6.78
C SER A 111 12.83 -18.73 -7.31
N GLU A 112 12.89 -19.11 -8.59
CA GLU A 112 14.15 -19.53 -9.25
C GLU A 112 15.14 -18.36 -9.37
N ALA A 113 14.65 -17.15 -9.58
CA ALA A 113 15.49 -15.97 -9.76
C ALA A 113 16.03 -15.36 -8.46
N VAL A 114 15.24 -15.41 -7.37
CA VAL A 114 15.56 -14.69 -6.10
C VAL A 114 15.50 -15.57 -4.86
N GLY A 115 14.92 -16.74 -4.96
CA GLY A 115 14.71 -17.67 -3.85
C GLY A 115 15.87 -18.67 -3.74
N GLN A 116 17.05 -18.20 -3.34
CA GLN A 116 18.15 -19.09 -2.92
C GLN A 116 18.33 -19.02 -1.42
#